data_9199bb970af5cf09817325c80784d260
#
_entry.id   9199bb970af5cf09817325c80784d260
#
_cell.length_a   1.000
_cell.length_b   1.000
_cell.length_c   1.000
_cell.angle_alpha   90.00
_cell.angle_beta   90.00
_cell.angle_gamma   90.00
#
_symmetry.space_group_name_H-M   'P 1'
#
loop_
_entity.id
_entity.type
_entity.pdbx_description
1 polymer ?
#
loop_
_entity_poly.entity_id
_entity_poly.type
_entity_poly.pdbx_seq_one_letter_code
_entity_poly.pdbx_strand_id
1 'polypeptide(L)'
;EIELIEVVTNLSPVSISAFKNAESLVKKVFKEKNKNLQDETVSMKAFYRETIKRRNRNVSLTEAVVNIQKQPYTSFTHDAIQLDKARKSTDYQRLDTLTVKLQGGPFSTIYIDVMKYPEYIFTEETLPAYEFSFDEPTTINNRTVYVVDFTPKYTSVNYKGKLYIDVKSLALVSANYALDINSVRRSKNLFVKKKPRDVVVYPLDVNYKVDYKSKGGKWYYSYSNLNLKFKVNKKRQIFNKVYTLSSEMAVTDWEISTTEIKTKGEGWLKPTVIITDAISGFSDPNFWGEYNLIEPDKSIESAIEKIIKNIEKQKEEDTSVNGKP
;
A
#
# COMPACT_ATOMS: atom_id res chain seq x y z
N GLU A 1 5.72 35.50 29.30
CA GLU A 1 5.53 35.78 27.83
C GLU A 1 6.45 34.86 27.07
N ILE A 2 5.88 33.94 26.28
CA ILE A 2 6.65 33.05 25.43
C ILE A 2 6.59 33.68 24.02
N GLU A 3 7.68 34.24 23.57
CA GLU A 3 7.83 34.78 22.23
C GLU A 3 8.07 33.61 21.26
N LEU A 4 7.08 33.32 20.43
CA LEU A 4 7.21 32.35 19.32
C LEU A 4 7.90 33.05 18.14
N ILE A 5 9.16 32.71 17.90
CA ILE A 5 9.88 33.12 16.70
C ILE A 5 9.46 32.18 15.56
N GLU A 6 8.75 32.73 14.59
CA GLU A 6 8.41 32.03 13.36
C GLU A 6 9.69 31.81 12.54
N VAL A 7 10.23 30.57 12.55
CA VAL A 7 11.36 30.20 11.68
C VAL A 7 10.81 29.90 10.29
N VAL A 8 10.75 30.92 9.45
CA VAL A 8 10.49 30.74 8.03
C VAL A 8 11.70 30.08 7.40
N THR A 9 11.68 28.77 7.24
CA THR A 9 12.68 28.05 6.46
C THR A 9 12.40 28.33 4.98
N ASN A 10 13.08 29.31 4.41
CA ASN A 10 13.08 29.50 2.97
C ASN A 10 13.68 28.26 2.32
N LEU A 11 12.83 27.40 1.77
CA LEU A 11 13.27 26.30 0.91
C LEU A 11 13.97 26.93 -0.30
N SER A 12 15.24 26.56 -0.52
CA SER A 12 15.96 26.97 -1.73
C SER A 12 15.09 26.57 -2.93
N PRO A 13 14.88 27.44 -3.92
CA PRO A 13 14.07 27.12 -5.08
C PRO A 13 14.66 25.87 -5.75
N VAL A 14 13.89 24.80 -5.79
CA VAL A 14 14.30 23.59 -6.50
C VAL A 14 14.33 23.94 -7.97
N SER A 15 15.52 23.89 -8.57
CA SER A 15 15.66 24.16 -10.00
C SER A 15 14.98 23.03 -10.79
N ILE A 16 13.74 23.27 -11.22
CA ILE A 16 12.99 22.43 -12.17
C ILE A 16 13.73 22.36 -13.52
N SER A 17 14.69 23.25 -13.75
CA SER A 17 15.47 23.37 -14.98
C SER A 17 16.35 22.14 -15.34
N ALA A 18 16.55 21.20 -14.41
CA ALA A 18 17.33 19.98 -14.67
C ALA A 18 16.65 19.01 -15.66
N PHE A 19 15.34 19.12 -15.87
CA PHE A 19 14.57 18.28 -16.78
C PHE A 19 13.81 19.12 -17.79
N LYS A 20 13.83 18.67 -19.05
CA LYS A 20 13.12 19.35 -20.14
C LYS A 20 11.61 19.42 -19.89
N ASN A 21 11.03 18.37 -19.30
CA ASN A 21 9.63 18.26 -18.92
C ASN A 21 9.44 17.15 -17.88
N ALA A 22 8.27 17.09 -17.26
CA ALA A 22 7.93 16.10 -16.24
C ALA A 22 7.95 14.65 -16.78
N GLU A 23 7.56 14.44 -18.04
CA GLU A 23 7.61 13.12 -18.69
C GLU A 23 9.04 12.58 -18.75
N SER A 24 10.03 13.43 -19.07
CA SER A 24 11.44 13.02 -19.11
C SER A 24 11.97 12.63 -17.73
N LEU A 25 11.54 13.29 -16.68
CA LEU A 25 11.85 12.91 -15.30
C LEU A 25 11.25 11.54 -14.98
N VAL A 26 9.96 11.33 -15.23
CA VAL A 26 9.28 10.05 -14.95
C VAL A 26 9.94 8.90 -15.72
N LYS A 27 10.22 9.07 -17.01
CA LYS A 27 10.95 8.08 -17.81
C LYS A 27 12.31 7.73 -17.19
N LYS A 28 13.04 8.74 -16.70
CA LYS A 28 14.35 8.53 -16.05
C LYS A 28 14.20 7.74 -14.75
N VAL A 29 13.21 8.05 -13.90
CA VAL A 29 12.92 7.32 -12.65
C VAL A 29 12.73 5.83 -12.91
N PHE A 30 11.88 5.46 -13.87
CA PHE A 30 11.62 4.05 -14.20
C PHE A 30 12.82 3.38 -14.88
N LYS A 31 13.55 4.08 -15.75
CA LYS A 31 14.75 3.56 -16.40
C LYS A 31 15.88 3.29 -15.40
N GLU A 32 16.06 4.15 -14.40
CA GLU A 32 17.16 4.07 -13.43
C GLU A 32 16.73 3.39 -12.12
N LYS A 33 15.55 2.75 -12.07
CA LYS A 33 15.03 2.11 -10.86
C LYS A 33 16.01 1.17 -10.17
N ASN A 34 16.81 0.44 -10.95
CA ASN A 34 17.78 -0.54 -10.46
C ASN A 34 18.93 0.10 -9.65
N LYS A 35 19.23 1.39 -9.88
CA LYS A 35 20.23 2.12 -9.09
C LYS A 35 19.72 2.42 -7.69
N ASN A 36 18.46 2.77 -7.58
CA ASN A 36 17.85 3.29 -6.38
C ASN A 36 17.20 2.20 -5.53
N LEU A 37 16.52 1.25 -6.15
CA LEU A 37 15.77 0.22 -5.46
C LEU A 37 16.65 -0.97 -5.07
N GLN A 38 16.21 -1.71 -4.06
CA GLN A 38 16.91 -2.92 -3.61
C GLN A 38 16.86 -4.02 -4.67
N ASP A 39 18.04 -4.61 -4.95
CA ASP A 39 18.24 -5.61 -6.01
C ASP A 39 18.52 -7.02 -5.47
N GLU A 40 18.32 -7.22 -4.18
CA GLU A 40 18.41 -8.52 -3.52
C GLU A 40 17.03 -8.89 -2.96
N THR A 41 16.83 -10.19 -2.69
CA THR A 41 15.63 -10.66 -1.99
C THR A 41 15.65 -10.14 -0.56
N VAL A 42 14.53 -9.58 -0.12
CA VAL A 42 14.37 -9.02 1.22
C VAL A 42 13.26 -9.75 1.96
N SER A 43 13.55 -10.23 3.15
CA SER A 43 12.56 -10.67 4.11
C SER A 43 12.00 -9.46 4.84
N MET A 44 10.68 -9.27 4.77
CA MET A 44 10.00 -8.16 5.43
C MET A 44 8.97 -8.70 6.40
N LYS A 45 8.85 -8.07 7.57
CA LYS A 45 7.71 -8.25 8.45
C LYS A 45 6.77 -7.07 8.30
N ALA A 46 5.47 -7.33 8.12
CA ALA A 46 4.51 -6.28 7.88
C ALA A 46 3.21 -6.51 8.67
N PHE A 47 2.58 -5.40 9.04
CA PHE A 47 1.24 -5.38 9.59
C PHE A 47 0.24 -5.08 8.46
N TYR A 48 -0.78 -5.92 8.35
CA TYR A 48 -1.88 -5.78 7.38
C TYR A 48 -3.18 -5.53 8.10
N ARG A 49 -3.99 -4.62 7.57
CA ARG A 49 -5.36 -4.37 8.03
C ARG A 49 -6.32 -4.24 6.84
N GLU A 50 -7.45 -4.91 6.92
CA GLU A 50 -8.59 -4.74 6.02
C GLU A 50 -9.81 -4.35 6.83
N THR A 51 -10.47 -3.25 6.45
CA THR A 51 -11.71 -2.79 7.06
C THR A 51 -12.80 -2.66 6.01
N ILE A 52 -14.01 -3.07 6.37
CA ILE A 52 -15.20 -2.76 5.58
C ILE A 52 -16.12 -1.91 6.46
N LYS A 53 -16.47 -0.71 5.96
CA LYS A 53 -17.35 0.23 6.66
C LYS A 53 -18.66 0.40 5.89
N ARG A 54 -19.74 0.57 6.65
CA ARG A 54 -21.05 1.01 6.15
C ARG A 54 -21.51 2.19 6.97
N ARG A 55 -21.80 3.34 6.34
CA ARG A 55 -22.19 4.58 7.03
C ARG A 55 -21.21 4.91 8.19
N ASN A 56 -19.91 4.90 7.92
CA ASN A 56 -18.81 5.18 8.88
C ASN A 56 -18.72 4.22 10.09
N ARG A 57 -19.41 3.08 10.09
CA ARG A 57 -19.28 2.05 11.13
C ARG A 57 -18.56 0.83 10.56
N ASN A 58 -17.60 0.30 11.30
CA ASN A 58 -16.92 -0.93 10.94
C ASN A 58 -17.95 -2.08 10.95
N VAL A 59 -18.05 -2.80 9.84
CA VAL A 59 -18.86 -4.02 9.71
C VAL A 59 -17.98 -5.26 9.56
N SER A 60 -16.72 -5.08 9.16
CA SER A 60 -15.68 -6.11 9.19
C SER A 60 -14.33 -5.46 9.44
N LEU A 61 -13.53 -6.09 10.28
CA LEU A 61 -12.15 -5.76 10.57
C LEU A 61 -11.36 -7.06 10.53
N THR A 62 -10.29 -7.06 9.75
CA THR A 62 -9.31 -8.14 9.69
C THR A 62 -7.93 -7.54 9.84
N GLU A 63 -7.13 -8.10 10.71
CA GLU A 63 -5.75 -7.69 10.95
C GLU A 63 -4.85 -8.93 10.91
N ALA A 64 -3.65 -8.76 10.37
CA ALA A 64 -2.66 -9.82 10.28
C ALA A 64 -1.23 -9.26 10.40
N VAL A 65 -0.35 -10.07 10.94
CA VAL A 65 1.09 -9.94 10.76
C VAL A 65 1.49 -10.92 9.67
N VAL A 66 2.24 -10.47 8.69
CA VAL A 66 2.68 -11.26 7.55
C VAL A 66 4.18 -11.14 7.36
N ASN A 67 4.79 -12.24 6.89
CA ASN A 67 6.15 -12.25 6.42
C ASN A 67 6.13 -12.20 4.88
N ILE A 68 6.86 -11.24 4.30
CA ILE A 68 6.91 -11.01 2.86
C ILE A 68 8.31 -11.37 2.38
N GLN A 69 8.39 -12.25 1.37
CA GLN A 69 9.59 -12.43 0.57
C GLN A 69 9.50 -11.50 -0.62
N LYS A 70 10.06 -10.30 -0.46
CA LYS A 70 10.13 -9.29 -1.49
C LYS A 70 11.23 -9.63 -2.46
N GLN A 71 10.87 -9.89 -3.70
CA GLN A 71 11.81 -10.24 -4.75
C GLN A 71 12.52 -8.99 -5.29
N PRO A 72 13.74 -9.13 -5.85
CA PRO A 72 14.47 -8.02 -6.45
C PRO A 72 13.61 -7.22 -7.42
N TYR A 73 13.77 -5.91 -7.45
CA TYR A 73 13.02 -5.04 -8.38
C TYR A 73 13.40 -5.26 -9.84
N THR A 74 14.54 -5.89 -10.10
CA THR A 74 14.99 -6.34 -11.43
C THR A 74 14.38 -7.66 -11.88
N SER A 75 13.86 -8.47 -10.92
CA SER A 75 13.30 -9.78 -11.20
C SER A 75 11.82 -9.71 -11.59
N PHE A 76 11.39 -10.57 -12.51
CA PHE A 76 9.98 -10.82 -12.84
C PHE A 76 9.30 -11.79 -11.85
N THR A 77 10.05 -12.37 -10.93
CA THR A 77 9.49 -13.24 -9.89
C THR A 77 8.56 -12.44 -8.98
N HIS A 78 7.38 -12.98 -8.74
CA HIS A 78 6.40 -12.37 -7.85
C HIS A 78 6.82 -12.50 -6.38
N ASP A 79 6.45 -11.50 -5.58
CA ASP A 79 6.61 -11.54 -4.13
C ASP A 79 5.75 -12.64 -3.53
N ALA A 80 6.21 -13.22 -2.43
CA ALA A 80 5.46 -14.24 -1.68
C ALA A 80 5.13 -13.74 -0.28
N ILE A 81 3.96 -14.13 0.22
CA ILE A 81 3.45 -13.71 1.53
C ILE A 81 3.07 -14.93 2.35
N GLN A 82 3.62 -15.00 3.57
CA GLN A 82 3.27 -15.98 4.57
C GLN A 82 2.49 -15.33 5.70
N LEU A 83 1.39 -15.95 6.12
CA LEU A 83 0.63 -15.53 7.29
C LEU A 83 1.35 -15.97 8.55
N ASP A 84 1.69 -15.03 9.41
CA ASP A 84 2.26 -15.30 10.73
C ASP A 84 1.13 -15.44 11.76
N LYS A 85 0.36 -14.38 11.94
CA LYS A 85 -0.79 -14.36 12.85
C LYS A 85 -1.87 -13.42 12.35
N ALA A 86 -3.13 -13.67 12.75
CA ALA A 86 -4.23 -12.84 12.31
C ALA A 86 -5.42 -12.88 13.27
N ARG A 87 -6.24 -11.84 13.22
CA ARG A 87 -7.54 -11.76 13.89
C ARG A 87 -8.60 -11.16 12.98
N LYS A 88 -9.86 -11.46 13.26
CA LYS A 88 -11.00 -10.85 12.56
C LYS A 88 -12.16 -10.58 13.52
N SER A 89 -12.89 -9.53 13.20
CA SER A 89 -14.20 -9.22 13.81
C SER A 89 -15.18 -8.86 12.70
N THR A 90 -16.35 -9.47 12.68
CA THR A 90 -17.36 -9.24 11.64
C THR A 90 -18.74 -9.12 12.25
N ASP A 91 -19.41 -8.01 11.99
CA ASP A 91 -20.83 -7.81 12.32
C ASP A 91 -21.70 -8.34 11.16
N TYR A 92 -22.06 -9.61 11.23
CA TYR A 92 -22.84 -10.28 10.20
C TYR A 92 -24.26 -9.73 10.05
N GLN A 93 -24.82 -9.08 11.09
CA GLN A 93 -26.14 -8.47 10.99
C GLN A 93 -26.14 -7.22 10.12
N ARG A 94 -25.00 -6.49 10.10
CA ARG A 94 -24.83 -5.27 9.30
C ARG A 94 -24.16 -5.49 7.96
N LEU A 95 -23.34 -6.52 7.84
CA LEU A 95 -22.70 -6.86 6.56
C LEU A 95 -23.72 -7.39 5.55
N ASP A 96 -24.98 -7.68 6.01
CA ASP A 96 -25.97 -8.39 5.22
C ASP A 96 -25.44 -9.74 4.67
N THR A 97 -26.29 -10.64 4.29
CA THR A 97 -25.96 -11.90 3.57
C THR A 97 -25.18 -11.70 2.26
N LEU A 98 -24.80 -10.44 1.98
CA LEU A 98 -24.07 -10.05 0.80
C LEU A 98 -22.58 -10.02 1.09
N THR A 99 -22.00 -11.21 1.11
CA THR A 99 -20.56 -11.35 1.24
C THR A 99 -19.90 -10.91 -0.06
N VAL A 100 -19.72 -9.61 -0.24
CA VAL A 100 -18.75 -9.12 -1.22
C VAL A 100 -17.38 -9.44 -0.63
N LYS A 101 -16.85 -10.60 -0.98
CA LYS A 101 -15.50 -11.00 -0.57
C LYS A 101 -14.54 -10.43 -1.60
N LEU A 102 -13.64 -9.58 -1.15
CA LEU A 102 -12.54 -9.12 -1.97
C LEU A 102 -11.47 -10.19 -2.02
N GLN A 103 -10.97 -10.41 -3.20
CA GLN A 103 -9.88 -11.32 -3.45
C GLN A 103 -8.56 -10.56 -3.40
N GLY A 104 -7.52 -11.20 -2.87
CA GLY A 104 -6.17 -10.67 -2.82
C GLY A 104 -5.63 -10.53 -1.40
N GLY A 105 -6.45 -10.11 -0.43
CA GLY A 105 -5.95 -9.87 0.92
C GLY A 105 -4.68 -9.03 0.90
N PRO A 106 -3.58 -9.45 1.59
CA PRO A 106 -2.31 -8.71 1.59
C PRO A 106 -1.67 -8.53 0.20
N PHE A 107 -1.98 -9.40 -0.79
CA PHE A 107 -1.48 -9.19 -2.15
C PHE A 107 -2.08 -7.96 -2.83
N SER A 108 -3.31 -7.58 -2.49
CA SER A 108 -3.94 -6.38 -3.05
C SER A 108 -3.17 -5.10 -2.70
N THR A 109 -2.47 -5.10 -1.56
CA THR A 109 -1.65 -3.97 -1.11
C THR A 109 -0.23 -4.01 -1.69
N ILE A 110 0.39 -5.20 -1.83
CA ILE A 110 1.74 -5.28 -2.39
C ILE A 110 1.77 -5.04 -3.90
N TYR A 111 0.70 -5.36 -4.62
CA TYR A 111 0.59 -5.08 -6.06
C TYR A 111 0.38 -3.60 -6.39
N ILE A 112 0.18 -2.74 -5.39
CA ILE A 112 0.19 -1.27 -5.54
C ILE A 112 1.62 -0.73 -5.74
N ASP A 113 2.65 -1.53 -5.46
CA ASP A 113 4.05 -1.17 -5.69
C ASP A 113 4.34 -1.00 -7.19
N VAL A 114 4.13 0.22 -7.68
CA VAL A 114 4.27 0.59 -9.10
C VAL A 114 5.70 0.43 -9.63
N MET A 115 6.70 0.37 -8.75
CA MET A 115 8.08 0.15 -9.15
C MET A 115 8.38 -1.34 -9.39
N LYS A 116 7.72 -2.24 -8.67
CA LYS A 116 7.84 -3.68 -8.83
C LYS A 116 6.86 -4.23 -9.86
N TYR A 117 5.63 -3.69 -9.88
CA TYR A 117 4.51 -4.13 -10.71
C TYR A 117 4.02 -2.99 -11.64
N PRO A 118 4.89 -2.47 -12.53
CA PRO A 118 4.55 -1.34 -13.40
C PRO A 118 3.45 -1.70 -14.41
N GLU A 119 3.23 -2.99 -14.68
CA GLU A 119 2.21 -3.50 -15.60
C GLU A 119 0.78 -3.10 -15.21
N TYR A 120 0.56 -2.73 -13.95
CA TYR A 120 -0.75 -2.26 -13.51
C TYR A 120 -1.02 -0.80 -13.87
N ILE A 121 0.02 0.02 -14.13
CA ILE A 121 -0.14 1.45 -14.38
C ILE A 121 0.84 2.03 -15.40
N PHE A 122 2.15 1.77 -15.29
CA PHE A 122 3.19 2.37 -16.12
C PHE A 122 4.06 1.30 -16.78
N THR A 123 3.73 0.88 -18.00
CA THR A 123 4.61 0.11 -18.87
C THR A 123 5.27 1.04 -19.88
N GLU A 124 6.27 0.55 -20.63
CA GLU A 124 6.82 1.29 -21.77
C GLU A 124 5.75 1.66 -22.80
N GLU A 125 4.73 0.82 -22.96
CA GLU A 125 3.61 1.02 -23.90
C GLU A 125 2.58 2.02 -23.36
N THR A 126 2.29 1.99 -22.04
CA THR A 126 1.22 2.82 -21.46
C THR A 126 1.72 4.19 -20.99
N LEU A 127 3.00 4.35 -20.66
CA LEU A 127 3.56 5.60 -20.18
C LEU A 127 3.34 6.78 -21.15
N PRO A 128 3.49 6.62 -22.50
CA PRO A 128 3.17 7.71 -23.44
C PRO A 128 1.69 8.10 -23.50
N ALA A 129 0.80 7.25 -23.00
CA ALA A 129 -0.64 7.51 -22.95
C ALA A 129 -1.07 8.42 -21.78
N TYR A 130 -0.11 8.81 -20.93
CA TYR A 130 -0.30 9.78 -19.86
C TYR A 130 0.27 11.15 -20.25
N GLU A 131 -0.37 12.20 -19.76
CA GLU A 131 0.15 13.55 -19.70
C GLU A 131 0.78 13.77 -18.31
N PHE A 132 1.99 14.33 -18.28
CA PHE A 132 2.73 14.63 -17.07
C PHE A 132 3.00 16.12 -16.96
N SER A 133 2.77 16.69 -15.77
CA SER A 133 3.09 18.09 -15.46
C SER A 133 3.75 18.21 -14.10
N PHE A 134 4.65 19.18 -13.96
CA PHE A 134 5.19 19.53 -12.65
C PHE A 134 4.16 20.28 -11.84
N ASP A 135 4.10 19.97 -10.55
CA ASP A 135 3.45 20.77 -9.52
C ASP A 135 4.52 21.35 -8.58
N GLU A 136 4.10 22.16 -7.60
CA GLU A 136 5.00 22.77 -6.64
C GLU A 136 5.78 21.69 -5.84
N PRO A 137 7.12 21.80 -5.77
CA PRO A 137 7.92 20.91 -4.97
C PRO A 137 7.52 20.95 -3.49
N THR A 138 7.67 19.82 -2.80
CA THR A 138 7.37 19.74 -1.37
C THR A 138 8.45 18.97 -0.61
N THR A 139 8.24 18.80 0.68
CA THR A 139 9.15 18.02 1.53
C THR A 139 8.43 16.82 2.13
N ILE A 140 9.01 15.63 1.98
CA ILE A 140 8.56 14.39 2.60
C ILE A 140 9.71 13.80 3.41
N ASN A 141 9.52 13.57 4.70
CA ASN A 141 10.53 13.00 5.60
C ASN A 141 11.89 13.72 5.49
N ASN A 142 11.88 15.06 5.55
CA ASN A 142 13.06 15.94 5.42
C ASN A 142 13.79 15.83 4.06
N ARG A 143 13.14 15.33 3.02
CA ARG A 143 13.66 15.27 1.65
C ARG A 143 12.85 16.16 0.74
N THR A 144 13.52 16.99 -0.03
CA THR A 144 12.87 17.77 -1.09
C THR A 144 12.51 16.82 -2.23
N VAL A 145 11.27 16.89 -2.70
CA VAL A 145 10.75 16.05 -3.77
C VAL A 145 10.16 16.89 -4.90
N TYR A 146 10.39 16.47 -6.13
CA TYR A 146 9.57 16.89 -7.26
C TYR A 146 8.18 16.30 -7.11
N VAL A 147 7.16 17.08 -7.42
CA VAL A 147 5.78 16.60 -7.51
C VAL A 147 5.40 16.59 -8.98
N VAL A 148 4.98 15.43 -9.46
CA VAL A 148 4.56 15.25 -10.86
C VAL A 148 3.13 14.74 -10.88
N ASP A 149 2.24 15.55 -11.44
CA ASP A 149 0.88 15.12 -11.77
C ASP A 149 0.89 14.26 -13.03
N PHE A 150 0.04 13.23 -13.07
CA PHE A 150 -0.20 12.46 -14.28
C PHE A 150 -1.70 12.22 -14.51
N THR A 151 -2.12 12.34 -15.75
CA THR A 151 -3.51 12.17 -16.17
C THR A 151 -3.59 11.40 -17.49
N PRO A 152 -4.65 10.60 -17.73
CA PRO A 152 -4.84 9.92 -19.00
C PRO A 152 -4.99 10.88 -20.18
N LYS A 153 -4.21 10.71 -21.24
CA LYS A 153 -4.46 11.32 -22.56
C LYS A 153 -5.57 10.58 -23.31
N TYR A 154 -5.66 9.28 -23.12
CA TYR A 154 -6.56 8.40 -23.84
C TYR A 154 -7.31 7.47 -22.89
N THR A 155 -8.47 6.98 -23.34
CA THR A 155 -9.30 6.04 -22.56
C THR A 155 -8.72 4.62 -22.45
N SER A 156 -7.56 4.35 -23.04
CA SER A 156 -6.83 3.08 -22.92
C SER A 156 -6.19 2.89 -21.56
N VAL A 157 -5.91 3.99 -20.84
CA VAL A 157 -5.35 4.01 -19.48
C VAL A 157 -6.35 4.60 -18.51
N ASN A 158 -6.30 4.17 -17.25
CA ASN A 158 -7.40 4.40 -16.32
C ASN A 158 -7.00 5.11 -15.03
N TYR A 159 -5.73 5.49 -14.86
CA TYR A 159 -5.25 6.05 -13.59
C TYR A 159 -4.84 7.51 -13.74
N LYS A 160 -5.00 8.27 -12.66
CA LYS A 160 -4.52 9.65 -12.51
C LYS A 160 -3.99 9.86 -11.10
N GLY A 161 -3.05 10.77 -10.92
CA GLY A 161 -2.51 11.02 -9.58
C GLY A 161 -1.23 11.82 -9.57
N LYS A 162 -0.46 11.64 -8.48
CA LYS A 162 0.79 12.35 -8.22
C LYS A 162 1.91 11.37 -7.89
N LEU A 163 3.09 11.65 -8.44
CA LEU A 163 4.35 10.98 -8.12
C LEU A 163 5.24 11.97 -7.34
N TYR A 164 5.82 11.51 -6.26
CA TYR A 164 6.74 12.26 -5.43
C TYR A 164 8.14 11.67 -5.60
N ILE A 165 9.06 12.43 -6.18
CA ILE A 165 10.37 11.94 -6.63
C ILE A 165 11.47 12.71 -5.89
N ASP A 166 12.36 12.01 -5.18
CA ASP A 166 13.48 12.62 -4.46
C ASP A 166 14.40 13.37 -5.43
N VAL A 167 14.65 14.65 -5.14
CA VAL A 167 15.46 15.53 -6.00
C VAL A 167 16.89 15.03 -6.16
N LYS A 168 17.46 14.41 -5.11
CA LYS A 168 18.88 13.99 -5.09
C LYS A 168 19.09 12.65 -5.77
N SER A 169 18.31 11.65 -5.42
CA SER A 169 18.46 10.28 -5.91
C SER A 169 17.64 9.97 -7.16
N LEU A 170 16.61 10.78 -7.46
CA LEU A 170 15.58 10.52 -8.47
C LEU A 170 14.81 9.22 -8.20
N ALA A 171 14.77 8.78 -6.95
CA ALA A 171 13.95 7.64 -6.54
C ALA A 171 12.51 8.09 -6.32
N LEU A 172 11.55 7.22 -6.61
CA LEU A 172 10.16 7.41 -6.22
C LEU A 172 10.06 7.28 -4.69
N VAL A 173 9.58 8.32 -4.03
CA VAL A 173 9.36 8.36 -2.57
C VAL A 173 7.94 7.95 -2.22
N SER A 174 6.98 8.41 -3.02
CA SER A 174 5.57 8.11 -2.85
C SER A 174 4.83 8.21 -4.18
N ALA A 175 3.74 7.46 -4.31
CA ALA A 175 2.76 7.65 -5.37
C ALA A 175 1.35 7.60 -4.78
N ASN A 176 0.55 8.64 -5.09
CA ASN A 176 -0.86 8.73 -4.75
C ASN A 176 -1.65 8.78 -6.04
N TYR A 177 -2.50 7.78 -6.29
CA TYR A 177 -3.23 7.72 -7.53
C TYR A 177 -4.62 7.12 -7.37
N ALA A 178 -5.48 7.39 -8.32
CA ALA A 178 -6.85 6.96 -8.34
C ALA A 178 -7.22 6.36 -9.69
N LEU A 179 -8.19 5.45 -9.67
CA LEU A 179 -8.82 4.96 -10.89
C LEU A 179 -9.69 6.07 -11.47
N ASP A 180 -9.51 6.39 -12.74
CA ASP A 180 -10.43 7.30 -13.43
C ASP A 180 -11.74 6.58 -13.75
N ILE A 181 -12.78 6.94 -13.00
CA ILE A 181 -14.09 6.24 -12.99
C ILE A 181 -14.95 6.56 -14.22
N ASN A 182 -14.56 7.43 -15.12
CA ASN A 182 -15.26 7.63 -16.40
C ASN A 182 -15.41 6.31 -17.19
N SER A 183 -14.66 5.29 -16.80
CA SER A 183 -14.69 3.91 -17.31
C SER A 183 -15.42 2.92 -16.39
N VAL A 184 -16.33 3.34 -15.55
CA VAL A 184 -17.03 2.52 -14.51
C VAL A 184 -17.57 1.17 -15.05
N ARG A 185 -18.00 1.10 -16.29
CA ARG A 185 -18.44 -0.17 -16.89
C ARG A 185 -17.32 -1.20 -17.04
N ARG A 186 -16.09 -0.76 -17.31
CA ARG A 186 -14.91 -1.62 -17.49
C ARG A 186 -14.34 -2.08 -16.15
N SER A 187 -14.42 -1.27 -15.13
CA SER A 187 -13.83 -1.53 -13.81
C SER A 187 -14.66 -2.46 -12.91
N LYS A 188 -15.91 -2.78 -13.27
CA LYS A 188 -16.77 -3.68 -12.47
C LYS A 188 -16.14 -5.02 -12.12
N ASN A 189 -15.38 -5.59 -13.05
CA ASN A 189 -14.81 -6.92 -12.90
C ASN A 189 -13.43 -6.92 -12.24
N LEU A 190 -12.82 -5.75 -12.02
CA LEU A 190 -11.49 -5.64 -11.41
C LEU A 190 -11.50 -5.99 -9.91
N PHE A 191 -12.60 -5.71 -9.23
CA PHE A 191 -12.64 -5.77 -7.75
C PHE A 191 -13.52 -6.89 -7.19
N VAL A 192 -14.45 -7.44 -7.98
CA VAL A 192 -15.46 -8.38 -7.47
C VAL A 192 -15.46 -9.68 -8.25
N LYS A 193 -14.82 -10.71 -7.68
CA LYS A 193 -14.71 -12.02 -8.30
C LYS A 193 -15.87 -12.97 -7.97
N LYS A 194 -16.40 -12.88 -6.76
CA LYS A 194 -17.56 -13.70 -6.32
C LYS A 194 -18.66 -12.81 -5.78
N LYS A 195 -19.83 -12.91 -6.37
CA LYS A 195 -21.05 -12.25 -5.92
C LYS A 195 -22.26 -13.12 -6.23
N PRO A 196 -23.37 -13.04 -5.48
CA PRO A 196 -24.62 -13.66 -5.83
C PRO A 196 -25.13 -13.18 -7.20
N ARG A 197 -25.87 -14.02 -7.92
CA ARG A 197 -26.37 -13.71 -9.29
C ARG A 197 -27.33 -12.51 -9.32
N ASP A 198 -28.01 -12.25 -8.22
CA ASP A 198 -28.96 -11.15 -8.05
C ASP A 198 -28.32 -9.84 -7.57
N VAL A 199 -26.98 -9.79 -7.48
CA VAL A 199 -26.23 -8.64 -6.96
C VAL A 199 -25.37 -8.03 -8.05
N VAL A 200 -25.40 -6.69 -8.11
CA VAL A 200 -24.49 -5.89 -8.94
C VAL A 200 -23.71 -4.94 -8.04
N VAL A 201 -22.38 -4.94 -8.24
CA VAL A 201 -21.45 -4.08 -7.50
C VAL A 201 -20.87 -3.07 -8.48
N TYR A 202 -20.85 -1.81 -8.07
CA TYR A 202 -20.29 -0.70 -8.84
C TYR A 202 -19.23 0.01 -8.01
N PRO A 203 -17.96 0.09 -8.46
CA PRO A 203 -16.99 0.97 -7.84
C PRO A 203 -17.46 2.43 -8.02
N LEU A 204 -17.33 3.22 -6.97
CA LEU A 204 -17.66 4.66 -6.96
C LEU A 204 -16.39 5.49 -6.89
N ASP A 205 -15.38 4.98 -6.18
CA ASP A 205 -14.11 5.65 -5.97
C ASP A 205 -13.06 4.60 -5.61
N VAL A 206 -11.86 4.73 -6.17
CA VAL A 206 -10.74 3.81 -5.89
C VAL A 206 -9.47 4.62 -5.84
N ASN A 207 -8.86 4.66 -4.66
CA ASN A 207 -7.65 5.41 -4.39
C ASN A 207 -6.55 4.46 -3.90
N TYR A 208 -5.33 4.74 -4.32
CA TYR A 208 -4.14 3.98 -4.01
C TYR A 208 -3.04 4.91 -3.48
N LYS A 209 -2.30 4.45 -2.51
CA LYS A 209 -1.08 5.08 -2.03
C LYS A 209 0.00 4.04 -1.86
N VAL A 210 1.22 4.35 -2.27
CA VAL A 210 2.41 3.56 -1.97
C VAL A 210 3.55 4.49 -1.56
N ASP A 211 4.26 4.12 -0.49
CA ASP A 211 5.41 4.86 0.02
C ASP A 211 6.64 3.96 0.07
N TYR A 212 7.78 4.57 -0.16
CA TYR A 212 9.10 3.94 -0.11
C TYR A 212 9.96 4.61 0.96
N LYS A 213 10.78 3.84 1.65
CA LYS A 213 11.79 4.33 2.60
C LYS A 213 13.19 3.93 2.15
N SER A 214 14.18 4.77 2.44
CA SER A 214 15.57 4.47 2.13
C SER A 214 16.32 3.97 3.37
N LYS A 215 17.14 2.91 3.19
CA LYS A 215 18.07 2.37 4.18
C LYS A 215 19.35 1.95 3.46
N GLY A 216 20.53 2.35 3.96
CA GLY A 216 21.79 1.99 3.32
C GLY A 216 21.95 2.48 1.87
N GLY A 217 21.32 3.59 1.49
CA GLY A 217 21.35 4.14 0.12
C GLY A 217 20.41 3.47 -0.87
N LYS A 218 19.67 2.43 -0.47
CA LYS A 218 18.66 1.76 -1.29
C LYS A 218 17.25 2.06 -0.79
N TRP A 219 16.27 2.06 -1.69
CA TRP A 219 14.87 2.29 -1.41
C TRP A 219 14.08 0.99 -1.39
N TYR A 220 13.12 0.92 -0.49
CA TYR A 220 12.30 -0.26 -0.22
C TYR A 220 10.84 0.13 -0.14
N TYR A 221 9.97 -0.76 -0.59
CA TYR A 221 8.55 -0.70 -0.26
C TYR A 221 8.37 -0.64 1.25
N SER A 222 7.56 0.31 1.74
CA SER A 222 7.37 0.52 3.18
C SER A 222 5.92 0.57 3.61
N TYR A 223 5.05 1.12 2.79
CA TYR A 223 3.63 1.26 3.09
C TYR A 223 2.79 1.26 1.83
N SER A 224 1.59 0.73 1.93
CA SER A 224 0.57 0.95 0.91
C SER A 224 -0.84 0.95 1.49
N ASN A 225 -1.73 1.64 0.79
CA ASN A 225 -3.14 1.74 1.12
C ASN A 225 -3.99 1.69 -0.15
N LEU A 226 -5.04 0.87 -0.10
CA LEU A 226 -6.11 0.80 -1.09
C LEU A 226 -7.41 1.21 -0.42
N ASN A 227 -8.08 2.24 -0.95
CA ASN A 227 -9.42 2.63 -0.54
C ASN A 227 -10.39 2.43 -1.72
N LEU A 228 -11.38 1.59 -1.50
CA LEU A 228 -12.41 1.28 -2.49
C LEU A 228 -13.79 1.62 -1.93
N LYS A 229 -14.46 2.59 -2.52
CA LYS A 229 -15.87 2.88 -2.25
C LYS A 229 -16.72 2.24 -3.34
N PHE A 230 -17.73 1.47 -2.95
CA PHE A 230 -18.57 0.76 -3.90
C PHE A 230 -20.04 0.74 -3.49
N LYS A 231 -20.90 0.70 -4.50
CA LYS A 231 -22.33 0.59 -4.37
C LYS A 231 -22.76 -0.83 -4.71
N VAL A 232 -23.62 -1.38 -3.85
CA VAL A 232 -24.19 -2.71 -4.00
C VAL A 232 -25.68 -2.57 -4.26
N ASN A 233 -26.11 -3.11 -5.41
CA ASN A 233 -27.51 -3.23 -5.79
C ASN A 233 -27.91 -4.68 -5.75
N LYS A 234 -28.98 -5.01 -5.04
CA LYS A 234 -29.62 -6.33 -5.05
C LYS A 234 -30.93 -6.25 -5.81
N LYS A 235 -31.15 -7.15 -6.78
CA LYS A 235 -32.44 -7.27 -7.47
C LYS A 235 -33.53 -7.42 -6.43
N ARG A 236 -34.66 -6.71 -6.58
CA ARG A 236 -35.79 -6.65 -5.66
C ARG A 236 -35.57 -5.83 -4.37
N GLN A 237 -34.46 -5.15 -4.17
CA GLN A 237 -34.30 -4.14 -3.09
C GLN A 237 -34.41 -2.74 -3.68
N ILE A 238 -35.20 -1.88 -3.04
CA ILE A 238 -35.45 -0.50 -3.47
C ILE A 238 -34.23 0.38 -3.18
N PHE A 239 -33.48 0.08 -2.10
CA PHE A 239 -32.38 0.90 -1.65
C PHE A 239 -31.03 0.26 -1.93
N ASN A 240 -30.13 1.04 -2.51
CA ASN A 240 -28.74 0.67 -2.69
C ASN A 240 -27.95 0.82 -1.39
N LYS A 241 -26.95 -0.04 -1.18
CA LYS A 241 -26.05 0.05 -0.05
C LYS A 241 -24.66 0.48 -0.53
N VAL A 242 -24.04 1.41 0.19
CA VAL A 242 -22.67 1.88 -0.08
C VAL A 242 -21.78 1.36 1.04
N TYR A 243 -20.64 0.79 0.62
CA TYR A 243 -19.59 0.32 1.49
C TYR A 243 -18.27 0.99 1.11
N THR A 244 -17.42 1.17 2.10
CA THR A 244 -16.02 1.55 1.90
C THR A 244 -15.15 0.43 2.45
N LEU A 245 -14.27 -0.08 1.61
CA LEU A 245 -13.22 -0.99 2.00
C LEU A 245 -11.91 -0.22 2.02
N SER A 246 -11.11 -0.43 3.06
CA SER A 246 -9.72 0.01 3.14
C SER A 246 -8.84 -1.18 3.44
N SER A 247 -7.79 -1.35 2.65
CA SER A 247 -6.71 -2.32 2.90
C SER A 247 -5.41 -1.57 3.04
N GLU A 248 -4.70 -1.79 4.13
CA GLU A 248 -3.44 -1.13 4.45
C GLU A 248 -2.38 -2.19 4.76
N MET A 249 -1.15 -1.94 4.31
CA MET A 249 0.02 -2.72 4.71
C MET A 249 1.17 -1.80 5.08
N ALA A 250 1.79 -2.07 6.22
CA ALA A 250 2.91 -1.30 6.72
C ALA A 250 4.06 -2.24 7.10
N VAL A 251 5.20 -2.08 6.46
CA VAL A 251 6.41 -2.82 6.77
C VAL A 251 7.01 -2.29 8.06
N THR A 252 7.21 -3.18 9.02
CA THR A 252 7.76 -2.84 10.35
C THR A 252 9.22 -3.26 10.50
N ASP A 253 9.66 -4.23 9.71
CA ASP A 253 11.04 -4.69 9.72
C ASP A 253 11.42 -5.27 8.34
N TRP A 254 12.71 -5.16 7.95
CA TRP A 254 13.23 -5.76 6.74
C TRP A 254 14.72 -6.07 6.84
N GLU A 255 15.08 -7.23 6.31
CA GLU A 255 16.45 -7.75 6.28
C GLU A 255 16.75 -8.35 4.91
N ILE A 256 17.98 -8.21 4.43
CA ILE A 256 18.43 -8.89 3.22
C ILE A 256 18.41 -10.38 3.49
N SER A 257 17.73 -11.15 2.64
CA SER A 257 17.65 -12.60 2.79
C SER A 257 18.94 -13.24 2.31
N THR A 258 19.63 -13.92 3.20
CA THR A 258 20.87 -14.67 2.89
C THR A 258 20.61 -16.10 2.41
N THR A 259 19.35 -16.56 2.49
CA THR A 259 18.94 -17.91 2.12
C THR A 259 17.78 -17.91 1.15
N GLU A 260 17.79 -18.86 0.23
CA GLU A 260 16.63 -19.12 -0.64
C GLU A 260 15.51 -19.74 0.19
N ILE A 261 14.42 -19.02 0.36
CA ILE A 261 13.27 -19.50 1.12
C ILE A 261 12.31 -20.20 0.18
N LYS A 262 11.97 -21.44 0.51
CA LYS A 262 10.90 -22.17 -0.19
C LYS A 262 9.56 -21.51 0.10
N THR A 263 8.96 -20.87 -0.90
CA THR A 263 7.69 -20.12 -0.79
C THR A 263 6.45 -21.01 -1.01
N LYS A 264 6.53 -22.27 -0.57
CA LYS A 264 5.44 -23.25 -0.68
C LYS A 264 5.27 -24.00 0.63
N GLY A 265 4.04 -24.35 0.97
CA GLY A 265 3.71 -25.12 2.19
C GLY A 265 2.76 -24.36 3.11
N GLU A 266 2.75 -24.74 4.37
CA GLU A 266 1.83 -24.19 5.38
C GLU A 266 2.10 -22.71 5.64
N GLY A 267 1.01 -21.93 5.80
CA GLY A 267 1.06 -20.49 6.05
C GLY A 267 1.26 -19.62 4.81
N TRP A 268 1.75 -20.16 3.68
CA TRP A 268 1.91 -19.37 2.45
C TRP A 268 0.56 -19.06 1.80
N LEU A 269 0.30 -17.76 1.60
CA LEU A 269 -0.92 -17.28 0.99
C LEU A 269 -0.85 -17.37 -0.54
N LYS A 270 -2.02 -17.54 -1.16
CA LYS A 270 -2.15 -17.46 -2.63
C LYS A 270 -2.60 -16.05 -3.00
N PRO A 271 -2.19 -15.51 -4.17
CA PRO A 271 -2.69 -14.21 -4.65
C PRO A 271 -4.22 -14.10 -4.78
N THR A 272 -4.91 -15.25 -4.74
CA THR A 272 -6.37 -15.35 -4.78
C THR A 272 -7.00 -15.50 -3.40
N VAL A 273 -6.25 -15.32 -2.33
CA VAL A 273 -6.72 -15.50 -0.95
C VAL A 273 -7.88 -14.53 -0.65
N ILE A 274 -8.83 -15.01 0.11
CA ILE A 274 -9.81 -14.19 0.81
C ILE A 274 -9.39 -14.24 2.27
N ILE A 275 -8.78 -13.18 2.76
CA ILE A 275 -8.12 -13.20 4.07
C ILE A 275 -9.08 -13.57 5.20
N THR A 276 -10.32 -13.13 5.15
CA THR A 276 -11.35 -13.46 6.15
C THR A 276 -11.71 -14.95 6.19
N ASP A 277 -11.48 -15.68 5.10
CA ASP A 277 -11.72 -17.14 5.03
C ASP A 277 -10.48 -17.94 5.49
N ALA A 278 -9.29 -17.34 5.34
CA ALA A 278 -8.03 -17.97 5.76
C ALA A 278 -7.80 -17.89 7.28
N ILE A 279 -8.58 -17.08 7.99
CA ILE A 279 -8.44 -16.87 9.44
C ILE A 279 -9.52 -17.65 10.17
N SER A 280 -9.12 -18.57 11.04
CA SER A 280 -10.01 -19.28 11.96
C SER A 280 -9.88 -18.72 13.37
N GLY A 281 -11.02 -18.31 13.96
CA GLY A 281 -11.12 -18.08 15.39
C GLY A 281 -10.74 -16.68 15.89
N PHE A 282 -10.94 -16.54 17.19
CA PHE A 282 -10.78 -15.33 17.99
C PHE A 282 -9.37 -15.24 18.57
N SER A 283 -8.85 -14.05 18.76
CA SER A 283 -7.52 -13.80 19.29
C SER A 283 -7.52 -13.49 20.79
N ASP A 284 -6.50 -13.95 21.49
CA ASP A 284 -6.06 -13.49 22.78
C ASP A 284 -5.77 -11.98 22.74
N PRO A 285 -6.26 -11.16 23.69
CA PRO A 285 -5.91 -9.73 23.76
C PRO A 285 -4.41 -9.45 23.83
N ASN A 286 -3.64 -10.35 24.45
CA ASN A 286 -2.18 -10.23 24.55
C ASN A 286 -1.41 -10.77 23.33
N PHE A 287 -2.13 -11.29 22.35
CA PHE A 287 -1.55 -11.90 21.15
C PHE A 287 -0.78 -10.91 20.25
N TRP A 288 -1.09 -9.63 20.34
CA TRP A 288 -0.54 -8.61 19.44
C TRP A 288 0.76 -7.99 19.92
N GLY A 289 1.09 -8.09 21.23
CA GLY A 289 2.30 -7.46 21.77
C GLY A 289 2.39 -5.98 21.36
N GLU A 290 3.49 -5.61 20.71
CA GLU A 290 3.77 -4.24 20.24
C GLU A 290 2.75 -3.71 19.23
N TYR A 291 2.00 -4.55 18.54
CA TYR A 291 0.96 -4.15 17.58
C TYR A 291 -0.36 -3.72 18.25
N ASN A 292 -0.51 -3.89 19.56
CA ASN A 292 -1.68 -3.41 20.30
C ASN A 292 -1.83 -1.87 20.30
N LEU A 293 -0.79 -1.16 19.88
CA LEU A 293 -0.80 0.31 19.75
C LEU A 293 -1.64 0.80 18.57
N ILE A 294 -2.06 -0.09 17.67
CA ILE A 294 -2.83 0.28 16.49
C ILE A 294 -4.32 0.31 16.82
N GLU A 295 -4.86 1.51 16.97
CA GLU A 295 -6.29 1.69 17.21
C GLU A 295 -7.10 1.30 15.94
N PRO A 296 -8.21 0.55 16.07
CA PRO A 296 -9.00 0.07 14.94
C PRO A 296 -9.55 1.16 14.02
N ASP A 297 -9.76 2.36 14.56
CA ASP A 297 -10.36 3.47 13.81
C ASP A 297 -9.32 4.45 13.24
N LYS A 298 -8.05 4.29 13.58
CA LYS A 298 -6.95 5.12 13.06
C LYS A 298 -6.17 4.39 11.97
N SER A 299 -5.61 5.16 11.04
CA SER A 299 -4.70 4.60 10.03
C SER A 299 -3.47 3.96 10.69
N ILE A 300 -3.01 2.84 10.11
CA ILE A 300 -1.77 2.19 10.53
C ILE A 300 -0.58 3.14 10.40
N GLU A 301 -0.58 4.00 9.37
CA GLU A 301 0.48 4.98 9.13
C GLU A 301 0.77 5.84 10.36
N SER A 302 -0.26 6.22 11.13
CA SER A 302 -0.11 7.05 12.33
C SER A 302 0.57 6.32 13.51
N ALA A 303 0.57 5.01 13.52
CA ALA A 303 1.13 4.20 14.60
C ALA A 303 2.48 3.55 14.23
N ILE A 304 2.81 3.49 12.93
CA ILE A 304 3.94 2.70 12.42
C ILE A 304 5.29 3.12 13.01
N GLU A 305 5.55 4.42 13.16
CA GLU A 305 6.81 4.90 13.74
C GLU A 305 6.98 4.50 15.20
N LYS A 306 5.88 4.48 15.97
CA LYS A 306 5.89 4.02 17.36
C LYS A 306 6.19 2.53 17.44
N ILE A 307 5.60 1.75 16.54
CA ILE A 307 5.81 0.30 16.49
C ILE A 307 7.27 0.00 16.12
N ILE A 308 7.81 0.65 15.10
CA ILE A 308 9.20 0.47 14.68
C ILE A 308 10.15 0.79 15.84
N LYS A 309 9.97 1.92 16.51
CA LYS A 309 10.79 2.32 17.68
C LYS A 309 10.73 1.29 18.81
N ASN A 310 9.55 0.72 19.08
CA ASN A 310 9.40 -0.29 20.11
C ASN A 310 10.13 -1.59 19.75
N ILE A 311 10.01 -2.02 18.47
CA ILE A 311 10.71 -3.21 17.97
C ILE A 311 12.24 -3.01 18.04
N GLU A 312 12.73 -1.85 17.62
CA GLU A 312 14.16 -1.53 17.69
C GLU A 312 14.67 -1.57 19.13
N LYS A 313 13.93 -0.95 20.06
CA LYS A 313 14.27 -0.95 21.49
C LYS A 313 14.32 -2.36 22.09
N GLN A 314 13.36 -3.22 21.76
CA GLN A 314 13.37 -4.62 22.20
C GLN A 314 14.57 -5.40 21.66
N LYS A 315 14.92 -5.21 20.38
CA LYS A 315 16.12 -5.84 19.79
C LYS A 315 17.40 -5.41 20.51
N GLU A 316 17.51 -4.12 20.90
CA GLU A 316 18.66 -3.62 21.67
C GLU A 316 18.71 -4.23 23.09
N GLU A 317 17.57 -4.34 23.78
CA GLU A 317 17.47 -4.96 25.10
C GLU A 317 17.85 -6.45 25.06
N ASP A 318 17.33 -7.22 24.09
CA ASP A 318 17.64 -8.65 23.90
C ASP A 318 19.14 -8.86 23.59
N THR A 319 19.74 -7.98 22.79
CA THR A 319 21.18 -8.05 22.47
C THR A 319 22.03 -7.76 23.71
N SER A 320 21.59 -6.85 24.58
CA SER A 320 22.29 -6.51 25.82
C SER A 320 22.23 -7.59 26.89
N VAL A 321 21.17 -8.41 26.90
CA VAL A 321 20.99 -9.52 27.84
C VAL A 321 21.82 -10.73 27.42
N ASN A 322 21.94 -10.99 26.11
CA ASN A 322 22.71 -12.12 25.58
C ASN A 322 24.21 -11.84 25.42
N GLY A 323 24.67 -10.63 25.68
CA GLY A 323 26.07 -10.18 25.57
C GLY A 323 26.83 -10.11 26.89
N LYS A 324 26.30 -10.61 28.01
CA LYS A 324 27.08 -10.73 29.25
C LYS A 324 27.75 -12.10 29.33
N PRO A 325 29.08 -12.18 29.48
CA PRO A 325 29.85 -13.40 29.56
C PRO A 325 29.53 -14.23 30.82
#